data_0e23c204981132a84ec089e6edf5fd19
#
_entry.id   0e23c204981132a84ec089e6edf5fd19
#
_cell.length_a   1.000
_cell.length_b   1.000
_cell.length_c   1.000
_cell.angle_alpha   90.00
_cell.angle_beta   90.00
_cell.angle_gamma   90.00
#
_symmetry.space_group_name_H-M   'P 1'
#
loop_
_entity.id
_entity.type
_entity.pdbx_description
1 polymer ?
#
loop_
_entity_poly.entity_id
_entity_poly.type
_entity_poly.pdbx_seq_one_letter_code
_entity_poly.pdbx_strand_id
1 'polypeptide(L)'
;MKKVVVLGGGTGLSVLLRGLKLFPLDITAIVSVADDGSSTGKLRQEFNIPAVGDLRNVLVSLSEVEPLVEQLLQYRFHTSSDLNNHAMGNLLLTALYNITGSLTKSLESLSKILNIKGKILPFTEDKAILVAHTKDNETIIGESKITKAGKKIDYIEYEHEVKVTDQALEAVKKADLIVFS
;
A
#
# COMPACT_ATOMS: atom_id res chain seq x y z
N MET A 1 7.15 24.43 -4.51
CA MET A 1 5.97 23.61 -4.87
C MET A 1 5.14 23.43 -3.61
N LYS A 2 3.82 23.32 -3.76
CA LYS A 2 2.93 22.98 -2.63
C LYS A 2 3.12 21.53 -2.21
N LYS A 3 3.23 21.29 -0.91
CA LYS A 3 3.38 19.96 -0.32
C LYS A 3 2.01 19.34 -0.12
N VAL A 4 1.74 18.27 -0.86
CA VAL A 4 0.46 17.56 -0.80
C VAL A 4 0.70 16.16 -0.25
N VAL A 5 0.06 15.87 0.87
CA VAL A 5 0.04 14.52 1.44
C VAL A 5 -1.28 13.86 1.07
N VAL A 6 -1.21 12.67 0.47
CA VAL A 6 -2.36 11.86 0.11
C VAL A 6 -2.35 10.58 0.95
N LEU A 7 -3.39 10.38 1.78
CA LEU A 7 -3.55 9.19 2.61
C LEU A 7 -4.60 8.26 1.99
N GLY A 8 -4.31 6.99 1.94
CA GLY A 8 -5.27 6.00 1.47
C GLY A 8 -4.65 4.66 1.11
N GLY A 9 -5.40 3.89 0.33
CA GLY A 9 -5.01 2.59 -0.20
C GLY A 9 -5.83 2.25 -1.45
N GLY A 10 -5.56 1.08 -2.02
CA GLY A 10 -6.35 0.55 -3.11
C GLY A 10 -6.31 1.33 -4.42
N THR A 11 -7.35 1.12 -5.22
CA THR A 11 -7.43 1.65 -6.58
C THR A 11 -7.69 3.16 -6.62
N GLY A 12 -8.48 3.69 -5.67
CA GLY A 12 -8.82 5.12 -5.62
C GLY A 12 -7.58 5.99 -5.50
N LEU A 13 -6.72 5.68 -4.53
CA LEU A 13 -5.45 6.38 -4.33
C LEU A 13 -4.59 6.37 -5.60
N SER A 14 -4.47 5.21 -6.25
CA SER A 14 -3.69 5.06 -7.48
C SER A 14 -4.18 5.93 -8.63
N VAL A 15 -5.50 6.02 -8.82
CA VAL A 15 -6.11 6.88 -9.85
C VAL A 15 -5.87 8.35 -9.54
N LEU A 16 -6.08 8.77 -8.29
CA LEU A 16 -5.85 10.15 -7.86
C LEU A 16 -4.39 10.58 -8.07
N LEU A 17 -3.43 9.75 -7.67
CA LEU A 17 -2.00 10.03 -7.81
C LEU A 17 -1.56 10.13 -9.27
N ARG A 18 -2.11 9.32 -10.18
CA ARG A 18 -1.86 9.45 -11.63
C ARG A 18 -2.26 10.84 -12.17
N GLY A 19 -3.35 11.41 -11.65
CA GLY A 19 -3.75 12.77 -11.99
C GLY A 19 -2.84 13.82 -11.34
N LEU A 20 -2.61 13.71 -10.03
CA LEU A 20 -1.82 14.69 -9.28
C LEU A 20 -0.39 14.83 -9.77
N LYS A 21 0.26 13.73 -10.21
CA LYS A 21 1.64 13.79 -10.72
C LYS A 21 1.83 14.68 -11.95
N LEU A 22 0.75 15.04 -12.64
CA LEU A 22 0.81 15.95 -13.80
C LEU A 22 0.94 17.43 -13.40
N PHE A 23 0.75 17.75 -12.14
CA PHE A 23 0.85 19.10 -11.60
C PHE A 23 2.20 19.35 -10.91
N PRO A 24 2.64 20.61 -10.76
CA PRO A 24 3.89 20.96 -10.09
C PRO A 24 3.73 20.91 -8.55
N LEU A 25 3.46 19.72 -8.03
CA LEU A 25 3.24 19.45 -6.61
C LEU A 25 4.39 18.61 -6.03
N ASP A 26 4.68 18.82 -4.75
CA ASP A 26 5.53 17.95 -3.94
C ASP A 26 4.63 16.91 -3.26
N ILE A 27 4.49 15.74 -3.90
CA ILE A 27 3.52 14.72 -3.51
C ILE A 27 4.18 13.73 -2.55
N THR A 28 3.52 13.47 -1.41
CA THR A 28 3.82 12.35 -0.54
C THR A 28 2.57 11.48 -0.39
N ALA A 29 2.64 10.25 -0.86
CA ALA A 29 1.61 9.24 -0.66
C ALA A 29 1.90 8.44 0.62
N ILE A 30 0.98 8.45 1.58
CA ILE A 30 1.02 7.59 2.78
C ILE A 30 0.01 6.48 2.57
N VAL A 31 0.51 5.25 2.49
CA VAL A 31 -0.25 4.10 1.99
C VAL A 31 -0.57 3.13 3.13
N SER A 32 -1.83 2.70 3.20
CA SER A 32 -2.27 1.63 4.09
C SER A 32 -1.55 0.31 3.79
N VAL A 33 -1.25 -0.46 4.81
CA VAL A 33 -0.63 -1.79 4.73
C VAL A 33 -1.52 -2.87 5.35
N ALA A 34 -2.84 -2.66 5.33
CA ALA A 34 -3.82 -3.57 5.93
C ALA A 34 -4.43 -4.57 4.93
N ASP A 35 -4.20 -4.40 3.60
CA ASP A 35 -4.70 -5.32 2.57
C ASP A 35 -4.25 -6.77 2.85
N ASP A 36 -5.21 -7.71 2.82
CA ASP A 36 -4.98 -9.14 3.01
C ASP A 36 -5.56 -9.99 1.86
N GLY A 37 -5.91 -9.34 0.76
CA GLY A 37 -6.52 -10.01 -0.39
C GLY A 37 -5.51 -10.73 -1.29
N SER A 38 -5.95 -11.81 -1.94
CA SER A 38 -5.25 -12.50 -3.05
C SER A 38 -3.74 -12.71 -2.82
N SER A 39 -2.90 -12.19 -3.74
CA SER A 39 -1.43 -12.28 -3.70
C SER A 39 -0.83 -11.66 -2.43
N THR A 40 -1.34 -10.50 -1.99
CA THR A 40 -0.84 -9.79 -0.80
C THR A 40 -1.02 -10.64 0.45
N GLY A 41 -2.21 -11.22 0.65
CA GLY A 41 -2.50 -12.04 1.82
C GLY A 41 -1.62 -13.28 1.92
N LYS A 42 -1.35 -13.97 0.78
CA LYS A 42 -0.45 -15.12 0.73
C LYS A 42 0.99 -14.72 1.15
N LEU A 43 1.53 -13.66 0.56
CA LEU A 43 2.89 -13.19 0.86
C LEU A 43 3.03 -12.72 2.31
N ARG A 44 2.01 -12.04 2.86
CA ARG A 44 1.99 -11.65 4.28
C ARG A 44 2.12 -12.85 5.21
N GLN A 45 1.41 -13.92 4.91
CA GLN A 45 1.43 -15.14 5.73
C GLN A 45 2.73 -15.90 5.59
N GLU A 46 3.20 -16.11 4.36
CA GLU A 46 4.39 -16.91 4.06
C GLU A 46 5.69 -16.23 4.53
N PHE A 47 5.85 -14.94 4.26
CA PHE A 47 7.07 -14.19 4.57
C PHE A 47 6.98 -13.35 5.84
N ASN A 48 5.83 -13.36 6.52
CA ASN A 48 5.62 -12.61 7.76
C ASN A 48 5.86 -11.09 7.62
N ILE A 49 5.42 -10.49 6.49
CA ILE A 49 5.63 -9.08 6.09
C ILE A 49 4.34 -8.25 6.14
N PRO A 50 4.43 -6.90 6.18
CA PRO A 50 3.28 -6.03 5.95
C PRO A 50 2.69 -6.20 4.54
N ALA A 51 1.50 -5.64 4.29
CA ALA A 51 0.86 -5.68 2.99
C ALA A 51 1.61 -4.85 1.94
N VAL A 52 1.91 -5.44 0.77
CA VAL A 52 2.67 -4.78 -0.31
C VAL A 52 1.81 -4.43 -1.52
N GLY A 53 0.56 -4.88 -1.59
CA GLY A 53 -0.28 -4.75 -2.78
C GLY A 53 -0.59 -3.31 -3.15
N ASP A 54 -1.07 -2.52 -2.20
CA ASP A 54 -1.39 -1.12 -2.41
C ASP A 54 -0.14 -0.28 -2.66
N LEU A 55 0.96 -0.57 -1.97
CA LEU A 55 2.25 0.07 -2.20
C LEU A 55 2.74 -0.14 -3.64
N ARG A 56 2.61 -1.35 -4.18
CA ARG A 56 2.91 -1.62 -5.59
C ARG A 56 2.03 -0.78 -6.52
N ASN A 57 0.73 -0.69 -6.27
CA ASN A 57 -0.18 0.11 -7.09
C ASN A 57 0.23 1.59 -7.11
N VAL A 58 0.62 2.13 -5.96
CA VAL A 58 1.08 3.52 -5.81
C VAL A 58 2.43 3.74 -6.49
N LEU A 59 3.38 2.80 -6.36
CA LEU A 59 4.66 2.84 -7.10
C LEU A 59 4.42 2.97 -8.61
N VAL A 60 3.57 2.11 -9.17
CA VAL A 60 3.21 2.17 -10.59
C VAL A 60 2.55 3.50 -10.96
N SER A 61 1.68 4.03 -10.10
CA SER A 61 0.95 5.27 -10.37
C SER A 61 1.84 6.50 -10.44
N LEU A 62 2.87 6.56 -9.61
CA LEU A 62 3.81 7.69 -9.53
C LEU A 62 5.07 7.50 -10.40
N SER A 63 5.28 6.32 -10.97
CA SER A 63 6.45 6.05 -11.81
C SER A 63 6.41 6.85 -13.12
N GLU A 64 7.61 7.21 -13.59
CA GLU A 64 7.86 7.85 -14.90
C GLU A 64 8.64 6.91 -15.83
N VAL A 65 8.49 5.61 -15.63
CA VAL A 65 9.16 4.57 -16.42
C VAL A 65 8.38 4.24 -17.69
N GLU A 66 9.05 3.53 -18.59
CA GLU A 66 8.43 3.05 -19.84
C GLU A 66 7.23 2.13 -19.57
N PRO A 67 6.24 2.11 -20.47
CA PRO A 67 5.01 1.30 -20.32
C PRO A 67 5.28 -0.19 -20.07
N LEU A 68 6.35 -0.73 -20.61
CA LEU A 68 6.74 -2.13 -20.41
C LEU A 68 7.09 -2.43 -18.94
N VAL A 69 7.78 -1.50 -18.27
CA VAL A 69 8.14 -1.66 -16.85
C VAL A 69 6.88 -1.58 -15.97
N GLU A 70 5.94 -0.70 -16.31
CA GLU A 70 4.64 -0.63 -15.66
C GLU A 70 3.88 -1.96 -15.80
N GLN A 71 3.82 -2.51 -17.02
CA GLN A 71 3.20 -3.81 -17.29
C GLN A 71 3.89 -4.94 -16.51
N LEU A 72 5.23 -4.93 -16.45
CA LEU A 72 6.00 -5.92 -15.70
C LEU A 72 5.65 -5.92 -14.22
N LEU A 73 5.57 -4.75 -13.58
CA LEU A 73 5.22 -4.64 -12.16
C LEU A 73 3.79 -5.09 -11.87
N GLN A 74 2.89 -4.94 -12.83
CA GLN A 74 1.50 -5.35 -12.72
C GLN A 74 1.27 -6.79 -13.20
N TYR A 75 2.24 -7.39 -13.89
CA TYR A 75 2.11 -8.74 -14.44
C TYR A 75 1.76 -9.74 -13.34
N ARG A 76 0.73 -10.55 -13.60
CA ARG A 76 0.35 -11.66 -12.73
C ARG A 76 0.68 -12.98 -13.40
N PHE A 77 1.31 -13.84 -12.62
CA PHE A 77 1.64 -15.18 -13.11
C PHE A 77 0.36 -16.03 -13.24
N HIS A 78 0.25 -16.71 -14.37
CA HIS A 78 -0.82 -17.67 -14.64
C HIS A 78 -0.20 -19.06 -14.77
N THR A 79 -0.29 -19.86 -13.73
CA THR A 79 0.35 -21.17 -13.62
C THR A 79 -0.46 -22.06 -12.67
N SER A 80 -0.18 -23.37 -12.67
CA SER A 80 -0.74 -24.33 -11.70
C SER A 80 0.03 -24.41 -10.38
N SER A 81 1.13 -23.67 -10.24
CA SER A 81 1.96 -23.64 -9.03
C SER A 81 1.51 -22.56 -8.04
N ASP A 82 2.20 -22.46 -6.90
CA ASP A 82 1.96 -21.45 -5.86
C ASP A 82 2.19 -20.02 -6.35
N LEU A 83 2.96 -19.82 -7.43
CA LEU A 83 3.11 -18.53 -8.08
C LEU A 83 1.82 -18.00 -8.70
N ASN A 84 0.79 -18.84 -8.85
CA ASN A 84 -0.44 -18.43 -9.50
C ASN A 84 -1.08 -17.20 -8.87
N ASN A 85 -1.40 -16.22 -9.71
CA ASN A 85 -1.99 -14.93 -9.34
C ASN A 85 -1.08 -14.00 -8.51
N HIS A 86 0.19 -14.34 -8.26
CA HIS A 86 1.13 -13.39 -7.68
C HIS A 86 1.48 -12.29 -8.69
N ALA A 87 1.46 -11.04 -8.23
CA ALA A 87 1.93 -9.91 -9.03
C ALA A 87 3.45 -9.79 -8.93
N MET A 88 4.16 -9.59 -10.06
CA MET A 88 5.61 -9.45 -10.10
C MET A 88 6.10 -8.34 -9.16
N GLY A 89 5.44 -7.18 -9.14
CA GLY A 89 5.82 -6.09 -8.24
C GLY A 89 5.62 -6.41 -6.76
N ASN A 90 4.65 -7.27 -6.40
CA ASN A 90 4.52 -7.76 -5.02
C ASN A 90 5.70 -8.65 -4.63
N LEU A 91 6.14 -9.53 -5.53
CA LEU A 91 7.32 -10.38 -5.30
C LEU A 91 8.59 -9.54 -5.15
N LEU A 92 8.77 -8.52 -5.98
CA LEU A 92 9.90 -7.59 -5.88
C LEU A 92 9.93 -6.84 -4.55
N LEU A 93 8.79 -6.31 -4.10
CA LEU A 93 8.71 -5.64 -2.80
C LEU A 93 8.97 -6.61 -1.64
N THR A 94 8.45 -7.84 -1.73
CA THR A 94 8.72 -8.90 -0.73
C THR A 94 10.21 -9.22 -0.66
N ALA A 95 10.88 -9.40 -1.81
CA ALA A 95 12.31 -9.66 -1.88
C ALA A 95 13.13 -8.49 -1.29
N LEU A 96 12.79 -7.25 -1.64
CA LEU A 96 13.45 -6.07 -1.09
C LEU A 96 13.23 -5.94 0.41
N TYR A 97 12.04 -6.24 0.91
CA TYR A 97 11.77 -6.24 2.34
C TYR A 97 12.66 -7.26 3.07
N ASN A 98 12.79 -8.47 2.56
CA ASN A 98 13.66 -9.50 3.15
C ASN A 98 15.14 -9.10 3.13
N ILE A 99 15.58 -8.35 2.11
CA ILE A 99 16.97 -7.85 2.01
C ILE A 99 17.22 -6.68 2.99
N THR A 100 16.28 -5.74 3.09
CA THR A 100 16.47 -4.47 3.81
C THR A 100 15.98 -4.51 5.27
N GLY A 101 15.08 -5.43 5.59
CA GLY A 101 14.38 -5.51 6.87
C GLY A 101 13.41 -4.36 7.13
N SER A 102 13.07 -3.53 6.12
CA SER A 102 12.21 -2.36 6.28
C SER A 102 11.44 -2.07 4.99
N LEU A 103 10.14 -1.86 5.12
CA LEU A 103 9.27 -1.50 4.00
C LEU A 103 9.61 -0.11 3.45
N THR A 104 9.89 0.84 4.35
CA THR A 104 10.33 2.20 3.97
C THR A 104 11.59 2.17 3.12
N LYS A 105 12.63 1.43 3.55
CA LYS A 105 13.88 1.29 2.77
C LYS A 105 13.66 0.59 1.44
N SER A 106 12.79 -0.41 1.40
CA SER A 106 12.40 -1.12 0.18
C SER A 106 11.74 -0.19 -0.82
N LEU A 107 10.81 0.63 -0.36
CA LEU A 107 10.13 1.64 -1.17
C LEU A 107 11.09 2.72 -1.67
N GLU A 108 11.99 3.22 -0.82
CA GLU A 108 13.02 4.20 -1.23
C GLU A 108 13.93 3.65 -2.32
N SER A 109 14.35 2.39 -2.20
CA SER A 109 15.20 1.73 -3.19
C SER A 109 14.48 1.55 -4.53
N LEU A 110 13.25 1.04 -4.50
CA LEU A 110 12.46 0.83 -5.71
C LEU A 110 12.01 2.15 -6.35
N SER A 111 11.73 3.17 -5.54
CA SER A 111 11.40 4.52 -6.03
C SER A 111 12.52 5.14 -6.87
N LYS A 112 13.78 4.92 -6.50
CA LYS A 112 14.94 5.37 -7.28
C LYS A 112 15.04 4.64 -8.63
N ILE A 113 14.85 3.32 -8.62
CA ILE A 113 14.89 2.49 -9.84
C ILE A 113 13.78 2.88 -10.82
N LEU A 114 12.59 3.19 -10.29
CA LEU A 114 11.39 3.50 -11.08
C LEU A 114 11.23 4.98 -11.38
N ASN A 115 12.19 5.84 -11.02
CA ASN A 115 12.08 7.29 -11.22
C ASN A 115 10.72 7.85 -10.77
N ILE A 116 10.37 7.62 -9.50
CA ILE A 116 9.07 8.01 -8.94
C ILE A 116 8.97 9.52 -8.81
N LYS A 117 7.86 10.09 -9.25
CA LYS A 117 7.52 11.49 -9.04
C LYS A 117 6.82 11.70 -7.70
N GLY A 118 7.59 12.12 -6.68
CA GLY A 118 7.11 12.29 -5.32
C GLY A 118 7.69 11.24 -4.35
N LYS A 119 7.05 11.06 -3.21
CA LYS A 119 7.50 10.16 -2.14
C LYS A 119 6.39 9.17 -1.78
N ILE A 120 6.76 7.92 -1.51
CA ILE A 120 5.84 6.88 -1.06
C ILE A 120 6.30 6.40 0.31
N LEU A 121 5.41 6.44 1.26
CA LEU A 121 5.65 6.02 2.64
C LEU A 121 4.60 4.98 3.05
N PRO A 122 4.99 3.92 3.74
CA PRO A 122 4.02 3.07 4.41
C PRO A 122 3.46 3.84 5.62
N PHE A 123 2.18 3.64 5.90
CA PHE A 123 1.58 4.18 7.13
C PHE A 123 2.29 3.65 8.37
N THR A 124 2.62 2.37 8.37
CA THR A 124 3.33 1.67 9.45
C THR A 124 4.25 0.59 8.88
N GLU A 125 5.28 0.22 9.63
CA GLU A 125 6.11 -0.98 9.39
C GLU A 125 5.50 -2.22 10.05
N ASP A 126 4.50 -2.04 10.91
CA ASP A 126 3.84 -3.12 11.62
C ASP A 126 2.85 -3.86 10.70
N LYS A 127 2.51 -5.10 11.07
CA LYS A 127 1.45 -5.85 10.42
C LYS A 127 0.09 -5.31 10.87
N ALA A 128 -0.48 -4.44 10.07
CA ALA A 128 -1.81 -3.92 10.32
C ALA A 128 -2.87 -4.95 9.91
N ILE A 129 -3.66 -5.41 10.88
CA ILE A 129 -4.83 -6.28 10.67
C ILE A 129 -6.05 -5.50 11.12
N LEU A 130 -7.02 -5.32 10.21
CA LEU A 130 -8.27 -4.64 10.52
C LEU A 130 -9.24 -5.59 11.21
N VAL A 131 -9.89 -5.07 12.24
CA VAL A 131 -10.99 -5.72 12.94
C VAL A 131 -12.20 -4.80 12.86
N ALA A 132 -13.30 -5.30 12.32
CA ALA A 132 -14.56 -4.58 12.26
C ALA A 132 -15.56 -5.16 13.26
N HIS A 133 -16.23 -4.26 13.97
CA HIS A 133 -17.36 -4.58 14.82
C HIS A 133 -18.64 -4.13 14.11
N THR A 134 -19.58 -5.06 13.95
CA THR A 134 -20.82 -4.77 13.24
C THR A 134 -21.91 -4.31 14.20
N LYS A 135 -22.94 -3.64 13.66
CA LYS A 135 -24.12 -3.24 14.46
C LYS A 135 -24.89 -4.43 15.02
N ASP A 136 -24.67 -5.62 14.48
CA ASP A 136 -25.28 -6.89 14.94
C ASP A 136 -24.41 -7.59 16.00
N ASN A 137 -23.41 -6.90 16.58
CA ASN A 137 -22.46 -7.41 17.57
C ASN A 137 -21.58 -8.57 17.09
N GLU A 138 -21.29 -8.65 15.80
CA GLU A 138 -20.31 -9.59 15.26
C GLU A 138 -18.95 -8.92 15.10
N THR A 139 -17.88 -9.70 15.24
CA THR A 139 -16.51 -9.26 14.99
C THR A 139 -15.97 -9.93 13.73
N ILE A 140 -15.44 -9.15 12.79
CA ILE A 140 -14.90 -9.64 11.52
C ILE A 140 -13.43 -9.20 11.44
N ILE A 141 -12.52 -10.15 11.27
CA ILE A 141 -11.07 -9.92 11.22
C ILE A 141 -10.58 -10.08 9.79
N GLY A 142 -9.88 -9.07 9.29
CA GLY A 142 -9.28 -9.02 7.96
C GLY A 142 -10.07 -8.17 6.97
N GLU A 143 -9.35 -7.31 6.23
CA GLU A 143 -9.92 -6.32 5.29
C GLU A 143 -10.81 -6.99 4.25
N SER A 144 -10.32 -8.05 3.62
CA SER A 144 -11.04 -8.77 2.56
C SER A 144 -12.32 -9.46 3.07
N LYS A 145 -12.34 -9.89 4.33
CA LYS A 145 -13.54 -10.49 4.94
C LYS A 145 -14.54 -9.41 5.31
N ILE A 146 -14.09 -8.28 5.84
CA ILE A 146 -14.93 -7.13 6.17
C ILE A 146 -15.67 -6.66 4.93
N THR A 147 -14.93 -6.48 3.82
CA THR A 147 -15.49 -6.05 2.54
C THR A 147 -16.52 -7.06 2.00
N LYS A 148 -16.25 -8.37 2.09
CA LYS A 148 -17.16 -9.42 1.61
C LYS A 148 -18.39 -9.61 2.46
N ALA A 149 -18.34 -9.29 3.73
CA ALA A 149 -19.43 -9.51 4.66
C ALA A 149 -20.69 -8.68 4.34
N GLY A 150 -20.52 -7.49 3.72
CA GLY A 150 -21.62 -6.61 3.34
C GLY A 150 -22.48 -6.14 4.53
N LYS A 151 -21.95 -6.24 5.76
CA LYS A 151 -22.64 -5.87 6.99
C LYS A 151 -22.47 -4.37 7.32
N LYS A 152 -23.41 -3.84 8.09
CA LYS A 152 -23.29 -2.49 8.63
C LYS A 152 -22.24 -2.47 9.74
N ILE A 153 -21.16 -1.77 9.50
CA ILE A 153 -20.07 -1.59 10.46
C ILE A 153 -20.46 -0.55 11.49
N ASP A 154 -20.15 -0.80 12.75
CA ASP A 154 -20.26 0.15 13.84
C ASP A 154 -18.96 0.93 13.98
N TYR A 155 -17.85 0.21 14.19
CA TYR A 155 -16.51 0.80 14.19
C TYR A 155 -15.45 -0.19 13.68
N ILE A 156 -14.28 0.34 13.38
CA ILE A 156 -13.10 -0.42 12.93
C ILE A 156 -11.93 -0.07 13.84
N GLU A 157 -11.14 -1.09 14.18
CA GLU A 157 -9.88 -0.93 14.91
C GLU A 157 -8.79 -1.81 14.30
N TYR A 158 -7.58 -1.67 14.77
CA TYR A 158 -6.52 -2.65 14.49
C TYR A 158 -6.51 -3.73 15.57
N GLU A 159 -6.20 -4.97 15.17
CA GLU A 159 -6.07 -6.12 16.10
C GLU A 159 -5.05 -5.85 17.21
N HIS A 160 -4.02 -5.08 16.89
CA HIS A 160 -2.98 -4.64 17.81
C HIS A 160 -2.66 -3.16 17.58
N GLU A 161 -2.07 -2.50 18.56
CA GLU A 161 -1.55 -1.14 18.38
C GLU A 161 -0.53 -1.10 17.23
N VAL A 162 -0.73 -0.20 16.27
CA VAL A 162 0.16 0.03 15.14
C VAL A 162 0.83 1.39 15.28
N LYS A 163 2.15 1.43 15.09
CA LYS A 163 2.91 2.68 15.18
C LYS A 163 3.04 3.30 13.79
N VAL A 164 2.60 4.55 13.68
CA VAL A 164 2.83 5.34 12.45
C VAL A 164 4.33 5.56 12.27
N THR A 165 4.81 5.46 11.03
CA THR A 165 6.21 5.75 10.73
C THR A 165 6.52 7.23 10.98
N ASP A 166 7.70 7.53 11.54
CA ASP A 166 8.12 8.92 11.82
C ASP A 166 8.10 9.77 10.54
N GLN A 167 8.48 9.19 9.41
CA GLN A 167 8.47 9.88 8.11
C GLN A 167 7.06 10.26 7.67
N ALA A 168 6.07 9.39 7.89
CA ALA A 168 4.66 9.69 7.57
C ALA A 168 4.14 10.80 8.47
N LEU A 169 4.41 10.74 9.77
CA LEU A 169 4.01 11.77 10.73
C LEU A 169 4.62 13.14 10.38
N GLU A 170 5.91 13.18 10.05
CA GLU A 170 6.59 14.40 9.64
C GLU A 170 6.06 14.96 8.31
N ALA A 171 5.70 14.09 7.35
CA ALA A 171 5.09 14.52 6.10
C ALA A 171 3.74 15.22 6.36
N VAL A 172 2.89 14.63 7.20
CA VAL A 172 1.59 15.21 7.58
C VAL A 172 1.77 16.56 8.27
N LYS A 173 2.70 16.69 9.22
CA LYS A 173 2.98 17.95 9.92
C LYS A 173 3.45 19.08 8.99
N LYS A 174 4.12 18.75 7.89
CA LYS A 174 4.71 19.71 6.93
C LYS A 174 3.85 19.94 5.68
N ALA A 175 2.69 19.30 5.59
CA ALA A 175 1.81 19.40 4.43
C ALA A 175 1.11 20.76 4.34
N ASP A 176 1.03 21.31 3.12
CA ASP A 176 0.15 22.43 2.80
C ASP A 176 -1.30 21.97 2.59
N LEU A 177 -1.47 20.72 2.15
CA LEU A 177 -2.76 20.09 1.90
C LEU A 177 -2.70 18.60 2.21
N ILE A 178 -3.72 18.09 2.89
CA ILE A 178 -3.93 16.67 3.16
C ILE A 178 -5.19 16.22 2.43
N VAL A 179 -5.08 15.12 1.70
CA VAL A 179 -6.18 14.51 0.93
C VAL A 179 -6.36 13.07 1.39
N PHE A 180 -7.60 12.68 1.64
CA PHE A 180 -7.99 11.29 1.87
C PHE A 180 -8.58 10.69 0.60
N SER A 181 -8.20 9.45 0.28
CA SER A 181 -8.64 8.74 -0.91
C SER A 181 -9.16 7.34 -0.58
#